data_9f806193b9d4cfdcf50959eaeabf7479
#
_entry.id   9f806193b9d4cfdcf50959eaeabf7479
#
_cell.length_a   1.000
_cell.length_b   1.000
_cell.length_c   1.000
_cell.angle_alpha   90.00
_cell.angle_beta   90.00
_cell.angle_gamma   90.00
#
_symmetry.space_group_name_H-M   'P 1'
#
loop_
_entity.id
_entity.type
_entity.pdbx_description
1 polymer ?
#
loop_
_entity_poly.entity_id
_entity_poly.type
_entity_poly.pdbx_seq_one_letter_code
_entity_poly.pdbx_strand_id
1 'polypeptide(L)'
;MRLYDNYGIIRSEIPIVSYRSHHILFENNTMYFSISNKKIVGMEQTGYVSKIYDTGNYKLHHDYIFDSNNNILVLASEKEAKTSEDKIIMIEKDSGNITELADLIDLLPNYYSTTSLPDGAENLDWMHINSLALVDKTSLIISSRETSTIIKLDNIYSNPSIDYMIGSDHFWKESGYDSLLLNKTSDFSMQAGQHCVTYVEDNSLPQGQYYLYLYNNNLAVSTTQSDYDWKNDSNYSNTYYSLKKGTSYYYKYLVDENTRTVELVSSIPVAYSEYVSSVQELDGNVIIDSGIAMSWSEYSQDGTLLKTFKTTGGKFVYRVFKYDYLYYWFQ
;
A
#
# COMPACT_ATOMS: atom_id res chain seq x y z
N MET A 1 1.33 -12.54 14.69
CA MET A 1 2.53 -11.99 14.02
C MET A 1 3.73 -12.84 14.39
N ARG A 2 4.62 -13.17 13.44
CA ARG A 2 5.82 -13.98 13.69
C ARG A 2 7.05 -13.24 13.26
N LEU A 3 8.11 -13.36 14.07
CA LEU A 3 9.41 -12.77 13.81
C LEU A 3 10.40 -13.89 13.49
N TYR A 4 11.08 -13.75 12.37
CA TYR A 4 12.09 -14.69 11.89
C TYR A 4 13.45 -13.98 11.84
N ASP A 5 14.51 -14.71 12.11
CA ASP A 5 15.85 -14.22 11.80
C ASP A 5 16.20 -14.42 10.31
N ASN A 6 17.39 -13.95 9.92
CA ASN A 6 17.90 -14.08 8.56
C ASN A 6 18.17 -15.55 8.12
N TYR A 7 18.04 -16.51 9.02
CA TYR A 7 18.13 -17.94 8.73
C TYR A 7 16.79 -18.61 8.60
N GLY A 8 15.67 -17.86 8.81
CA GLY A 8 14.30 -18.37 8.77
C GLY A 8 13.89 -19.06 10.07
N ILE A 9 14.61 -18.86 11.16
CA ILE A 9 14.27 -19.43 12.46
C ILE A 9 13.31 -18.47 13.18
N ILE A 10 12.20 -18.99 13.69
CA ILE A 10 11.25 -18.20 14.49
C ILE A 10 11.95 -17.76 15.78
N ARG A 11 11.99 -16.47 16.02
CA ARG A 11 12.58 -15.86 17.22
C ARG A 11 11.54 -15.37 18.21
N SER A 12 10.37 -14.97 17.71
CA SER A 12 9.26 -14.55 18.56
C SER A 12 7.93 -14.74 17.85
N GLU A 13 6.87 -14.89 18.65
CA GLU A 13 5.49 -14.91 18.15
C GLU A 13 4.62 -14.05 19.06
N ILE A 14 3.92 -13.08 18.45
CA ILE A 14 2.90 -12.26 19.12
C ILE A 14 1.55 -12.78 18.64
N PRO A 15 0.78 -13.49 19.48
CA PRO A 15 -0.52 -14.01 19.09
C PRO A 15 -1.51 -12.85 18.89
N ILE A 16 -2.06 -12.75 17.69
CA ILE A 16 -3.15 -11.84 17.34
C ILE A 16 -4.32 -12.69 16.92
N VAL A 17 -5.37 -12.71 17.76
CA VAL A 17 -6.50 -13.62 17.56
C VAL A 17 -7.46 -13.03 16.52
N SER A 18 -7.75 -13.83 15.49
CA SER A 18 -8.73 -13.52 14.43
C SER A 18 -8.48 -12.20 13.69
N TYR A 19 -7.24 -11.71 13.69
CA TYR A 19 -6.84 -10.52 12.97
C TYR A 19 -5.39 -10.61 12.49
N ARG A 20 -5.03 -9.80 11.50
CA ARG A 20 -3.66 -9.63 11.00
C ARG A 20 -3.13 -8.25 11.36
N SER A 21 -1.87 -8.13 11.75
CA SER A 21 -1.20 -6.84 11.78
C SER A 21 -0.83 -6.44 10.35
N HIS A 22 -1.02 -5.17 10.01
CA HIS A 22 -0.74 -4.66 8.66
C HIS A 22 0.69 -4.15 8.53
N HIS A 23 1.14 -3.35 9.48
CA HIS A 23 2.46 -2.73 9.54
C HIS A 23 3.00 -2.79 10.96
N ILE A 24 4.30 -2.66 11.13
CA ILE A 24 4.94 -2.45 12.43
C ILE A 24 5.67 -1.12 12.36
N LEU A 25 5.38 -0.23 13.29
CA LEU A 25 6.07 1.05 13.42
C LEU A 25 6.87 1.06 14.71
N PHE A 26 7.99 1.77 14.72
CA PHE A 26 8.84 1.91 15.91
C PHE A 26 9.05 3.37 16.24
N GLU A 27 8.90 3.69 17.52
CA GLU A 27 9.24 5.00 18.07
C GLU A 27 9.60 4.87 19.55
N ASN A 28 10.71 5.46 19.98
CA ASN A 28 11.14 5.55 21.39
C ASN A 28 11.06 4.22 22.15
N ASN A 29 11.65 3.15 21.59
CA ASN A 29 11.62 1.79 22.15
C ASN A 29 10.21 1.18 22.30
N THR A 30 9.25 1.69 21.56
CA THR A 30 7.88 1.17 21.51
C THR A 30 7.58 0.67 20.10
N MET A 31 7.05 -0.52 20.01
CA MET A 31 6.60 -1.15 18.79
C MET A 31 5.08 -0.98 18.66
N TYR A 32 4.63 -0.33 17.58
CA TYR A 32 3.20 -0.11 17.32
C TYR A 32 2.71 -1.07 16.25
N PHE A 33 1.58 -1.72 16.51
CA PHE A 33 0.95 -2.63 15.56
C PHE A 33 -0.56 -2.76 15.83
N SER A 34 -1.32 -3.08 14.80
CA SER A 34 -2.76 -3.30 14.91
C SER A 34 -3.07 -4.69 15.48
N ILE A 35 -4.01 -4.76 16.39
CA ILE A 35 -4.49 -6.01 17.01
C ILE A 35 -5.93 -6.34 16.62
N SER A 36 -6.62 -5.40 16.01
CA SER A 36 -7.96 -5.54 15.45
C SER A 36 -8.19 -4.44 14.42
N ASN A 37 -9.31 -4.48 13.70
CA ASN A 37 -9.73 -3.39 12.82
C ASN A 37 -10.17 -2.11 13.56
N LYS A 38 -9.98 -2.05 14.86
CA LYS A 38 -10.36 -0.91 15.71
C LYS A 38 -9.24 -0.44 16.61
N LYS A 39 -8.14 -1.19 16.72
CA LYS A 39 -7.12 -0.89 17.73
C LYS A 39 -5.72 -1.06 17.20
N ILE A 40 -4.91 -0.04 17.45
CA ILE A 40 -3.45 -0.06 17.34
C ILE A 40 -2.90 0.02 18.77
N VAL A 41 -1.89 -0.79 19.09
CA VAL A 41 -1.24 -0.80 20.38
C VAL A 41 0.22 -0.43 20.26
N GLY A 42 0.75 0.26 21.27
CA GLY A 42 2.18 0.45 21.48
C GLY A 42 2.67 -0.50 22.57
N MET A 43 3.60 -1.39 22.23
CA MET A 43 4.17 -2.38 23.13
C MET A 43 5.66 -2.09 23.36
N GLU A 44 6.07 -2.02 24.61
CA GLU A 44 7.46 -1.87 25.01
C GLU A 44 8.24 -3.19 24.88
N GLN A 45 9.57 -3.12 24.98
CA GLN A 45 10.47 -4.28 24.89
C GLN A 45 10.10 -5.42 25.85
N THR A 46 9.57 -5.09 27.03
CA THR A 46 9.14 -6.05 28.06
C THR A 46 7.88 -6.83 27.69
N GLY A 47 7.20 -6.44 26.60
CA GLY A 47 5.88 -6.93 26.23
C GLY A 47 4.73 -6.17 26.90
N TYR A 48 5.04 -5.14 27.71
CA TYR A 48 4.02 -4.28 28.31
C TYR A 48 3.36 -3.39 27.25
N VAL A 49 2.04 -3.41 27.17
CA VAL A 49 1.26 -2.52 26.30
C VAL A 49 1.06 -1.20 27.03
N SER A 50 1.82 -0.18 26.64
CA SER A 50 1.81 1.15 27.25
C SER A 50 0.85 2.13 26.57
N LYS A 51 0.45 1.85 25.32
CA LYS A 51 -0.45 2.68 24.52
C LYS A 51 -1.53 1.83 23.86
N ILE A 52 -2.74 2.37 23.80
CA ILE A 52 -3.85 1.77 23.05
C ILE A 52 -4.58 2.92 22.34
N TYR A 53 -4.64 2.85 21.02
CA TYR A 53 -5.40 3.77 20.18
C TYR A 53 -6.62 3.06 19.62
N ASP A 54 -7.80 3.59 19.86
CA ASP A 54 -9.05 3.14 19.26
C ASP A 54 -9.36 3.97 18.01
N THR A 55 -9.84 3.36 16.96
CA THR A 55 -10.19 4.07 15.72
C THR A 55 -11.58 4.72 15.74
N GLY A 56 -12.24 4.75 16.90
CA GLY A 56 -13.53 5.44 17.09
C GLY A 56 -14.62 4.93 16.17
N ASN A 57 -15.17 5.80 15.33
CA ASN A 57 -16.21 5.47 14.36
C ASN A 57 -15.70 4.83 13.07
N TYR A 58 -14.41 4.52 13.00
CA TYR A 58 -13.80 3.95 11.80
C TYR A 58 -13.38 2.49 12.01
N LYS A 59 -13.15 1.79 10.90
CA LYS A 59 -12.53 0.46 10.83
C LYS A 59 -11.21 0.62 10.08
N LEU A 60 -10.11 0.32 10.76
CA LEU A 60 -8.78 0.24 10.14
C LEU A 60 -8.72 -0.90 9.13
N HIS A 61 -8.12 -0.63 8.00
CA HIS A 61 -7.78 -1.65 7.00
C HIS A 61 -6.38 -1.39 6.42
N HIS A 62 -5.82 -2.37 5.76
CA HIS A 62 -4.63 -2.42 4.93
C HIS A 62 -3.37 -1.75 5.46
N ASP A 63 -3.38 -0.46 5.86
CA ASP A 63 -2.14 0.23 6.19
C ASP A 63 -2.29 1.38 7.21
N TYR A 64 -1.19 1.72 7.87
CA TYR A 64 -1.02 2.90 8.70
C TYR A 64 0.47 3.24 8.83
N ILE A 65 0.79 4.51 8.97
CA ILE A 65 2.16 5.04 9.09
C ILE A 65 2.21 6.14 10.16
N PHE A 66 3.42 6.54 10.57
CA PHE A 66 3.60 7.80 11.29
C PHE A 66 3.70 8.99 10.31
N ASP A 67 3.14 10.12 10.73
CA ASP A 67 3.45 11.42 10.12
C ASP A 67 4.73 12.04 10.74
N SER A 68 5.09 13.25 10.30
CA SER A 68 6.27 13.97 10.79
C SER A 68 6.22 14.35 12.27
N ASN A 69 5.05 14.30 12.90
CA ASN A 69 4.81 14.59 14.30
C ASN A 69 4.57 13.31 15.11
N ASN A 70 4.77 12.15 14.49
CA ASN A 70 4.48 10.82 15.04
C ASN A 70 2.98 10.57 15.34
N ASN A 71 2.05 11.34 14.76
CA ASN A 71 0.66 10.93 14.73
C ASN A 71 0.50 9.73 13.79
N ILE A 72 -0.54 8.93 13.99
CA ILE A 72 -0.77 7.73 13.19
C ILE A 72 -1.77 8.08 12.07
N LEU A 73 -1.31 8.06 10.83
CA LEU A 73 -2.17 8.13 9.65
C LEU A 73 -2.65 6.71 9.33
N VAL A 74 -3.94 6.55 9.11
CA VAL A 74 -4.60 5.23 9.00
C VAL A 74 -5.52 5.22 7.78
N LEU A 75 -5.44 4.17 6.97
CA LEU A 75 -6.46 3.86 5.99
C LEU A 75 -7.69 3.30 6.70
N ALA A 76 -8.86 3.86 6.41
CA ALA A 76 -10.07 3.59 7.18
C ALA A 76 -11.33 3.50 6.32
N SER A 77 -12.29 2.74 6.83
CA SER A 77 -13.69 2.77 6.40
C SER A 77 -14.53 3.33 7.54
N GLU A 78 -15.46 4.21 7.26
CA GLU A 78 -16.41 4.67 8.27
C GLU A 78 -17.46 3.57 8.56
N LYS A 79 -17.82 3.42 9.85
CA LYS A 79 -18.88 2.50 10.25
C LYS A 79 -20.23 3.00 9.70
N GLU A 80 -21.04 2.07 9.25
CA GLU A 80 -22.37 2.36 8.72
C GLU A 80 -22.40 3.18 7.42
N ALA A 81 -21.24 3.54 6.85
CA ALA A 81 -21.17 4.11 5.52
C ALA A 81 -21.58 3.07 4.45
N LYS A 82 -22.06 3.55 3.30
CA LYS A 82 -22.38 2.69 2.15
C LYS A 82 -21.13 2.31 1.34
N THR A 83 -20.02 2.99 1.58
CA THR A 83 -18.73 2.74 0.95
C THR A 83 -17.75 2.12 1.93
N SER A 84 -16.66 1.57 1.43
CA SER A 84 -15.56 1.03 2.22
C SER A 84 -14.21 1.33 1.58
N GLU A 85 -13.18 1.35 2.44
CA GLU A 85 -11.77 1.46 2.03
C GLU A 85 -11.43 2.71 1.21
N ASP A 86 -12.00 3.85 1.61
CA ASP A 86 -11.95 5.12 0.87
C ASP A 86 -11.65 6.37 1.73
N LYS A 87 -11.26 6.17 3.01
CA LYS A 87 -10.96 7.29 3.91
C LYS A 87 -9.55 7.22 4.48
N ILE A 88 -9.02 8.39 4.82
CA ILE A 88 -7.77 8.56 5.55
C ILE A 88 -8.06 9.33 6.83
N ILE A 89 -7.68 8.77 7.96
CA ILE A 89 -7.81 9.42 9.28
C ILE A 89 -6.44 9.60 9.93
N MET A 90 -6.34 10.57 10.82
CA MET A 90 -5.22 10.75 11.73
C MET A 90 -5.66 10.47 13.14
N ILE A 91 -4.84 9.74 13.89
CA ILE A 91 -4.95 9.58 15.34
C ILE A 91 -3.81 10.36 15.98
N GLU A 92 -4.14 11.41 16.74
CA GLU A 92 -3.14 12.17 17.49
C GLU A 92 -2.45 11.29 18.52
N LYS A 93 -1.12 11.30 18.51
CA LYS A 93 -0.30 10.45 19.36
C LYS A 93 -0.55 10.63 20.86
N ASP A 94 -0.69 11.86 21.32
CA ASP A 94 -0.76 12.17 22.74
C ASP A 94 -2.18 12.05 23.29
N SER A 95 -3.15 12.57 22.57
CA SER A 95 -4.56 12.62 22.98
C SER A 95 -5.37 11.38 22.55
N GLY A 96 -4.99 10.72 21.44
CA GLY A 96 -5.79 9.71 20.78
C GLY A 96 -7.00 10.27 20.02
N ASN A 97 -7.09 11.61 19.87
CA ASN A 97 -8.14 12.24 19.09
C ASN A 97 -8.04 11.85 17.62
N ILE A 98 -9.19 11.71 16.97
CA ILE A 98 -9.28 11.31 15.56
C ILE A 98 -9.74 12.49 14.73
N THR A 99 -9.03 12.72 13.62
CA THR A 99 -9.40 13.68 12.58
C THR A 99 -9.49 12.94 11.26
N GLU A 100 -10.58 13.09 10.53
CA GLU A 100 -10.65 12.67 9.13
C GLU A 100 -9.85 13.67 8.29
N LEU A 101 -8.86 13.16 7.54
CA LEU A 101 -8.00 13.97 6.69
C LEU A 101 -8.51 14.02 5.26
N ALA A 102 -9.03 12.91 4.76
CA ALA A 102 -9.58 12.83 3.41
C ALA A 102 -10.70 11.80 3.32
N ASP A 103 -11.77 12.19 2.65
CA ASP A 103 -12.79 11.32 2.07
C ASP A 103 -12.61 11.33 0.55
N LEU A 104 -12.39 10.17 -0.05
CA LEU A 104 -12.18 10.09 -1.51
C LEU A 104 -13.46 10.41 -2.29
N ILE A 105 -14.64 10.28 -1.69
CA ILE A 105 -15.89 10.73 -2.33
C ILE A 105 -15.85 12.23 -2.58
N ASP A 106 -15.37 13.01 -1.61
CA ASP A 106 -15.26 14.45 -1.74
C ASP A 106 -14.19 14.88 -2.77
N LEU A 107 -13.13 14.08 -2.90
CA LEU A 107 -12.03 14.35 -3.86
C LEU A 107 -12.35 13.89 -5.28
N LEU A 108 -13.17 12.85 -5.44
CA LEU A 108 -13.46 12.19 -6.71
C LEU A 108 -14.98 11.99 -6.95
N PRO A 109 -15.83 13.01 -6.70
CA PRO A 109 -17.29 12.84 -6.77
C PRO A 109 -17.78 12.40 -8.15
N ASN A 110 -17.15 12.88 -9.21
CA ASN A 110 -17.54 12.51 -10.58
C ASN A 110 -17.21 11.03 -10.86
N TYR A 111 -16.03 10.54 -10.43
CA TYR A 111 -15.69 9.14 -10.60
C TYR A 111 -16.57 8.25 -9.73
N TYR A 112 -16.80 8.61 -8.46
CA TYR A 112 -17.71 7.88 -7.58
C TYR A 112 -19.10 7.67 -8.23
N SER A 113 -19.62 8.67 -8.92
CA SER A 113 -20.92 8.59 -9.60
C SER A 113 -20.98 7.60 -10.76
N THR A 114 -19.84 7.15 -11.28
CA THR A 114 -19.74 6.15 -12.37
C THR A 114 -19.65 4.72 -11.84
N THR A 115 -19.39 4.54 -10.54
CA THR A 115 -19.23 3.22 -9.94
C THR A 115 -20.59 2.64 -9.51
N SER A 116 -20.68 1.32 -9.45
CA SER A 116 -21.89 0.61 -9.04
C SER A 116 -21.58 -0.45 -8.00
N LEU A 117 -22.54 -0.66 -7.09
CA LEU A 117 -22.44 -1.71 -6.08
C LEU A 117 -22.51 -3.08 -6.79
N PRO A 118 -21.50 -3.94 -6.65
CA PRO A 118 -21.52 -5.28 -7.20
C PRO A 118 -22.66 -6.12 -6.61
N ASP A 119 -23.21 -7.05 -7.39
CA ASP A 119 -24.26 -7.96 -6.95
C ASP A 119 -23.84 -8.75 -5.69
N GLY A 120 -24.68 -8.64 -4.65
CA GLY A 120 -24.46 -9.34 -3.38
C GLY A 120 -23.44 -8.67 -2.43
N ALA A 121 -22.86 -7.53 -2.80
CA ALA A 121 -22.02 -6.74 -1.91
C ALA A 121 -22.88 -5.92 -0.93
N GLU A 122 -22.44 -5.80 0.31
CA GLU A 122 -23.08 -4.96 1.33
C GLU A 122 -22.68 -3.49 1.21
N ASN A 123 -21.38 -3.24 0.89
CA ASN A 123 -20.80 -1.92 0.74
C ASN A 123 -20.08 -1.79 -0.59
N LEU A 124 -20.03 -0.58 -1.12
CA LEU A 124 -19.34 -0.24 -2.34
C LEU A 124 -17.85 -0.01 -2.04
N ASP A 125 -17.01 -0.94 -2.48
CA ASP A 125 -15.54 -0.89 -2.36
C ASP A 125 -14.94 -0.37 -3.67
N TRP A 126 -15.17 0.92 -3.93
CA TRP A 126 -14.93 1.55 -5.23
C TRP A 126 -13.50 2.03 -5.49
N MET A 127 -12.72 2.18 -4.43
CA MET A 127 -11.30 2.56 -4.51
C MET A 127 -10.37 1.47 -4.00
N HIS A 128 -10.76 0.78 -2.96
CA HIS A 128 -9.95 -0.25 -2.31
C HIS A 128 -8.52 0.24 -2.03
N ILE A 129 -8.39 1.35 -1.28
CA ILE A 129 -7.06 1.89 -0.98
C ILE A 129 -6.30 0.95 -0.04
N ASN A 130 -5.07 0.56 -0.40
CA ASN A 130 -4.38 -0.54 0.28
C ASN A 130 -2.96 -0.25 0.74
N SER A 131 -2.43 0.92 0.45
CA SER A 131 -1.17 1.41 1.03
C SER A 131 -1.12 2.92 1.02
N LEU A 132 -0.34 3.49 1.94
CA LEU A 132 -0.05 4.92 1.99
C LEU A 132 1.42 5.15 2.31
N ALA A 133 2.00 6.20 1.74
CA ALA A 133 3.37 6.63 1.99
C ALA A 133 3.42 8.16 2.11
N LEU A 134 4.14 8.66 3.11
CA LEU A 134 4.37 10.10 3.29
C LEU A 134 5.44 10.55 2.29
N VAL A 135 5.15 11.58 1.51
CA VAL A 135 6.11 12.18 0.55
C VAL A 135 6.91 13.28 1.24
N ASP A 136 6.19 14.17 1.89
CA ASP A 136 6.71 15.27 2.68
C ASP A 136 5.84 15.46 3.95
N LYS A 137 5.90 16.64 4.56
CA LYS A 137 5.11 16.91 5.77
C LYS A 137 3.59 17.00 5.53
N THR A 138 3.15 17.14 4.29
CA THR A 138 1.75 17.49 3.94
C THR A 138 1.17 16.71 2.79
N SER A 139 1.95 15.81 2.17
CA SER A 139 1.55 15.08 0.96
C SER A 139 1.67 13.57 1.16
N LEU A 140 0.74 12.82 0.59
CA LEU A 140 0.67 11.36 0.65
C LEU A 140 0.60 10.75 -0.75
N ILE A 141 1.24 9.60 -0.91
CA ILE A 141 0.94 8.64 -1.98
C ILE A 141 -0.01 7.58 -1.43
N ILE A 142 -1.09 7.32 -2.14
CA ILE A 142 -1.99 6.20 -1.86
C ILE A 142 -2.11 5.29 -3.09
N SER A 143 -2.43 4.03 -2.85
CA SER A 143 -2.62 3.02 -3.90
C SER A 143 -4.08 2.56 -3.91
N SER A 144 -4.77 2.76 -5.02
CA SER A 144 -6.09 2.20 -5.29
C SER A 144 -5.95 0.89 -6.07
N ARG A 145 -6.33 -0.21 -5.45
CA ARG A 145 -6.31 -1.53 -6.09
C ARG A 145 -7.44 -1.65 -7.13
N GLU A 146 -8.61 -1.12 -6.84
CA GLU A 146 -9.80 -1.27 -7.67
C GLU A 146 -9.65 -0.58 -9.04
N THR A 147 -8.96 0.57 -9.07
CA THR A 147 -8.67 1.31 -10.31
C THR A 147 -7.25 1.05 -10.84
N SER A 148 -6.46 0.21 -10.16
CA SER A 148 -5.04 0.00 -10.50
C SER A 148 -4.24 1.31 -10.61
N THR A 149 -4.58 2.30 -9.77
CA THR A 149 -4.03 3.65 -9.84
C THR A 149 -3.26 4.01 -8.56
N ILE A 150 -2.14 4.69 -8.72
CA ILE A 150 -1.42 5.38 -7.64
C ILE A 150 -1.84 6.85 -7.68
N ILE A 151 -2.13 7.44 -6.53
CA ILE A 151 -2.65 8.81 -6.41
C ILE A 151 -1.80 9.59 -5.42
N LYS A 152 -1.34 10.79 -5.79
CA LYS A 152 -0.74 11.73 -4.86
C LYS A 152 -1.78 12.72 -4.36
N LEU A 153 -1.84 12.85 -3.05
CA LEU A 153 -2.65 13.84 -2.33
C LEU A 153 -1.76 14.90 -1.72
N ASP A 154 -2.09 16.15 -1.94
CA ASP A 154 -1.45 17.29 -1.31
C ASP A 154 -2.35 17.93 -0.24
N ASN A 155 -1.73 18.71 0.67
CA ASN A 155 -2.42 19.53 1.69
C ASN A 155 -3.35 18.72 2.62
N ILE A 156 -2.98 17.50 2.97
CA ILE A 156 -3.82 16.54 3.72
C ILE A 156 -4.33 17.05 5.06
N TYR A 157 -3.68 18.03 5.69
CA TYR A 157 -4.09 18.58 6.99
C TYR A 157 -4.97 19.83 6.90
N SER A 158 -5.27 20.33 5.72
CA SER A 158 -6.05 21.56 5.55
C SER A 158 -7.16 21.43 4.50
N ASN A 159 -6.79 21.31 3.26
CA ASN A 159 -7.70 21.17 2.14
C ASN A 159 -7.11 20.17 1.14
N PRO A 160 -7.32 18.86 1.38
CA PRO A 160 -6.72 17.83 0.55
C PRO A 160 -7.14 17.97 -0.91
N SER A 161 -6.21 17.76 -1.81
CA SER A 161 -6.43 17.80 -3.26
C SER A 161 -5.56 16.75 -3.95
N ILE A 162 -5.99 16.29 -5.13
CA ILE A 162 -5.19 15.38 -5.93
C ILE A 162 -4.22 16.20 -6.77
N ASP A 163 -2.92 15.91 -6.66
CA ASP A 163 -1.90 16.48 -7.50
C ASP A 163 -1.77 15.70 -8.80
N TYR A 164 -1.50 14.38 -8.70
CA TYR A 164 -1.37 13.53 -9.89
C TYR A 164 -1.83 12.09 -9.65
N MET A 165 -1.95 11.35 -10.75
CA MET A 165 -2.25 9.93 -10.78
C MET A 165 -1.29 9.18 -11.71
N ILE A 166 -1.04 7.89 -11.40
CA ILE A 166 -0.32 6.94 -12.27
C ILE A 166 -1.23 5.74 -12.51
N GLY A 167 -1.74 5.59 -13.72
CA GLY A 167 -2.69 4.55 -14.11
C GLY A 167 -3.16 4.71 -15.54
N SER A 168 -4.17 3.95 -15.95
CA SER A 168 -4.79 4.09 -17.27
C SER A 168 -5.80 5.24 -17.28
N ASP A 169 -5.88 5.96 -18.39
CA ASP A 169 -6.85 7.03 -18.62
C ASP A 169 -8.30 6.51 -18.63
N HIS A 170 -8.50 5.25 -18.91
CA HIS A 170 -9.82 4.64 -19.05
C HIS A 170 -10.71 4.84 -17.80
N PHE A 171 -10.18 4.63 -16.62
CA PHE A 171 -10.93 4.83 -15.37
C PHE A 171 -11.29 6.30 -15.12
N TRP A 172 -10.52 7.24 -15.66
CA TRP A 172 -10.56 8.64 -15.28
C TRP A 172 -11.17 9.56 -16.34
N LYS A 173 -11.23 9.11 -17.61
CA LYS A 173 -11.63 9.92 -18.74
C LYS A 173 -13.10 10.38 -18.65
N GLU A 174 -14.04 9.49 -18.35
CA GLU A 174 -15.46 9.84 -18.26
C GLU A 174 -15.74 10.80 -17.11
N SER A 175 -14.98 10.71 -16.04
CA SER A 175 -15.09 11.58 -14.87
C SER A 175 -14.30 12.90 -14.99
N GLY A 176 -13.47 13.05 -16.05
CA GLY A 176 -12.68 14.25 -16.31
C GLY A 176 -11.41 14.38 -15.48
N TYR A 177 -10.96 13.30 -14.83
CA TYR A 177 -9.72 13.30 -14.03
C TYR A 177 -8.49 12.80 -14.81
N ASP A 178 -8.63 12.43 -16.06
CA ASP A 178 -7.54 11.97 -16.93
C ASP A 178 -6.43 13.03 -17.11
N SER A 179 -6.73 14.31 -16.98
CA SER A 179 -5.74 15.40 -17.00
C SER A 179 -4.75 15.36 -15.81
N LEU A 180 -5.07 14.61 -14.75
CA LEU A 180 -4.19 14.42 -13.59
C LEU A 180 -3.18 13.28 -13.79
N LEU A 181 -3.32 12.48 -14.84
CA LEU A 181 -2.40 11.38 -15.13
C LEU A 181 -1.01 11.86 -15.54
N LEU A 182 0.01 11.19 -15.01
CA LEU A 182 1.37 11.35 -15.50
C LEU A 182 1.55 10.62 -16.83
N ASN A 183 2.35 11.20 -17.72
CA ASN A 183 2.68 10.62 -19.01
C ASN A 183 3.80 9.58 -18.87
N LYS A 184 3.66 8.43 -19.52
CA LYS A 184 4.76 7.46 -19.62
C LYS A 184 5.88 8.00 -20.52
N THR A 185 7.14 7.88 -20.09
CA THR A 185 8.30 8.26 -20.92
C THR A 185 8.77 7.13 -21.84
N SER A 186 8.31 5.88 -21.59
CA SER A 186 8.65 4.69 -22.37
C SER A 186 7.45 3.75 -22.42
N ASP A 187 7.51 2.76 -23.30
CA ASP A 187 6.47 1.73 -23.38
C ASP A 187 6.72 0.65 -22.33
N PHE A 188 5.82 0.56 -21.34
CA PHE A 188 5.80 -0.49 -20.32
C PHE A 188 4.35 -0.80 -19.92
N SER A 189 4.11 -2.02 -19.45
CA SER A 189 2.83 -2.39 -18.87
C SER A 189 2.67 -1.75 -17.50
N MET A 190 1.56 -1.03 -17.28
CA MET A 190 1.23 -0.42 -15.98
C MET A 190 1.03 -1.51 -14.92
N GLN A 191 1.07 -1.10 -13.66
CA GLN A 191 0.68 -1.93 -12.54
C GLN A 191 -0.81 -2.27 -12.60
N ALA A 192 -1.18 -3.47 -12.13
CA ALA A 192 -2.56 -3.90 -12.01
C ALA A 192 -2.80 -4.61 -10.67
N GLY A 193 -3.80 -4.14 -9.92
CA GLY A 193 -4.15 -4.67 -8.61
C GLY A 193 -3.04 -4.54 -7.56
N GLN A 194 -2.17 -3.57 -7.69
CA GLN A 194 -0.92 -3.38 -6.92
C GLN A 194 -1.15 -3.21 -5.42
N HIS A 195 -0.09 -3.51 -4.65
CA HIS A 195 -0.03 -3.32 -3.20
C HIS A 195 1.30 -2.67 -2.79
N CYS A 196 1.34 -2.13 -1.57
CA CYS A 196 2.56 -1.72 -0.91
C CYS A 196 3.37 -0.68 -1.71
N VAL A 197 2.70 0.38 -2.17
CA VAL A 197 3.39 1.52 -2.80
C VAL A 197 4.17 2.27 -1.74
N THR A 198 5.45 2.54 -2.01
CA THR A 198 6.37 3.21 -1.09
C THR A 198 7.10 4.34 -1.81
N TYR A 199 7.20 5.49 -1.15
CA TYR A 199 7.97 6.64 -1.59
C TYR A 199 9.43 6.53 -1.14
N VAL A 200 10.35 6.90 -2.02
CA VAL A 200 11.79 6.98 -1.72
C VAL A 200 12.35 8.29 -2.24
N GLU A 201 12.77 9.13 -1.32
CA GLU A 201 13.55 10.31 -1.63
C GLU A 201 14.99 9.91 -1.99
N ASP A 202 15.51 10.48 -3.07
CA ASP A 202 16.92 10.32 -3.46
C ASP A 202 17.52 11.70 -3.74
N ASN A 203 18.35 12.15 -2.81
CA ASN A 203 19.00 13.48 -2.90
C ASN A 203 19.99 13.62 -4.08
N SER A 204 20.27 12.55 -4.81
CA SER A 204 21.06 12.62 -6.05
C SER A 204 20.24 13.01 -7.27
N LEU A 205 18.90 12.93 -7.16
CA LEU A 205 17.98 13.33 -8.23
C LEU A 205 17.74 14.86 -8.21
N PRO A 206 17.38 15.43 -9.36
CA PRO A 206 16.87 16.80 -9.43
C PRO A 206 15.65 17.01 -8.52
N GLN A 207 15.49 18.23 -8.01
CA GLN A 207 14.30 18.60 -7.23
C GLN A 207 13.00 18.31 -8.02
N GLY A 208 12.03 17.69 -7.36
CA GLY A 208 10.76 17.26 -7.96
C GLY A 208 10.83 15.88 -8.62
N GLN A 209 11.99 15.20 -8.51
CA GLN A 209 12.13 13.80 -8.91
C GLN A 209 12.34 12.91 -7.68
N TYR A 210 11.75 11.72 -7.72
CA TYR A 210 11.86 10.70 -6.67
C TYR A 210 11.45 9.32 -7.19
N TYR A 211 11.68 8.29 -6.41
CA TYR A 211 11.25 6.94 -6.75
C TYR A 211 9.98 6.53 -5.99
N LEU A 212 9.15 5.75 -6.68
CA LEU A 212 8.11 4.93 -6.07
C LEU A 212 8.43 3.48 -6.37
N TYR A 213 8.38 2.60 -5.36
CA TYR A 213 8.38 1.17 -5.63
C TYR A 213 7.12 0.50 -5.10
N LEU A 214 6.77 -0.64 -5.68
CA LEU A 214 5.53 -1.33 -5.36
C LEU A 214 5.59 -2.82 -5.70
N TYR A 215 4.68 -3.58 -5.11
CA TYR A 215 4.35 -4.92 -5.57
C TYR A 215 3.24 -4.84 -6.61
N ASN A 216 3.56 -5.13 -7.86
CA ASN A 216 2.58 -5.26 -8.94
C ASN A 216 2.03 -6.68 -8.92
N ASN A 217 0.80 -6.87 -8.40
CA ASN A 217 0.13 -8.17 -8.39
C ASN A 217 -0.15 -8.66 -9.81
N ASN A 218 -0.23 -7.72 -10.76
CA ASN A 218 -0.40 -7.98 -12.18
C ASN A 218 -1.71 -8.73 -12.49
N LEU A 219 -2.75 -8.45 -11.71
CA LEU A 219 -4.10 -8.95 -11.91
C LEU A 219 -5.05 -7.82 -12.28
N ALA A 220 -5.53 -7.86 -13.50
CA ALA A 220 -6.51 -6.92 -14.05
C ALA A 220 -7.93 -7.31 -13.63
N VAL A 221 -8.43 -6.72 -12.56
CA VAL A 221 -9.79 -6.91 -12.06
C VAL A 221 -10.27 -5.61 -11.42
N SER A 222 -11.46 -5.17 -11.84
CA SER A 222 -12.27 -4.18 -11.14
C SER A 222 -13.66 -4.77 -10.92
N THR A 223 -14.16 -4.68 -9.70
CA THR A 223 -15.49 -5.19 -9.34
C THR A 223 -16.58 -4.16 -9.55
N THR A 224 -16.22 -2.88 -9.47
CA THR A 224 -17.12 -1.72 -9.61
C THR A 224 -17.18 -1.17 -11.03
N GLN A 225 -16.28 -1.64 -11.88
CA GLN A 225 -16.21 -1.35 -13.33
C GLN A 225 -16.04 -2.69 -14.09
N SER A 226 -16.98 -3.61 -13.88
CA SER A 226 -16.90 -5.00 -14.38
C SER A 226 -16.85 -5.11 -15.91
N ASP A 227 -17.35 -4.10 -16.62
CA ASP A 227 -17.41 -4.06 -18.07
C ASP A 227 -16.12 -3.52 -18.72
N TYR A 228 -15.14 -3.13 -17.90
CA TYR A 228 -13.88 -2.64 -18.40
C TYR A 228 -13.10 -3.70 -19.20
N ASP A 229 -12.78 -3.37 -20.45
CA ASP A 229 -12.05 -4.28 -21.33
C ASP A 229 -10.53 -4.13 -21.19
N TRP A 230 -9.99 -4.69 -20.12
CA TRP A 230 -8.55 -4.71 -19.82
C TRP A 230 -7.68 -5.24 -20.95
N LYS A 231 -8.20 -6.15 -21.80
CA LYS A 231 -7.43 -6.80 -22.85
C LYS A 231 -7.14 -5.89 -24.03
N ASN A 232 -8.01 -4.91 -24.25
CA ASN A 232 -7.87 -3.93 -25.31
C ASN A 232 -7.22 -2.62 -24.83
N ASP A 233 -6.89 -2.50 -23.54
CA ASP A 233 -6.09 -1.40 -23.04
C ASP A 233 -4.60 -1.72 -23.16
N SER A 234 -3.89 -0.98 -24.03
CA SER A 234 -2.45 -1.13 -24.26
C SER A 234 -1.60 -0.89 -23.02
N ASN A 235 -2.13 -0.18 -22.01
CA ASN A 235 -1.45 0.03 -20.73
C ASN A 235 -1.28 -1.26 -19.92
N TYR A 236 -2.05 -2.31 -20.20
CA TYR A 236 -2.05 -3.58 -19.48
C TYR A 236 -1.63 -4.78 -20.33
N SER A 237 -0.73 -4.58 -21.29
CA SER A 237 -0.33 -5.59 -22.29
C SER A 237 0.22 -6.89 -21.70
N ASN A 238 0.80 -6.87 -20.50
CA ASN A 238 1.38 -8.04 -19.82
C ASN A 238 0.60 -8.49 -18.59
N THR A 239 -0.67 -8.11 -18.48
CA THR A 239 -1.48 -8.33 -17.28
C THR A 239 -2.27 -9.65 -17.39
N TYR A 240 -2.53 -10.26 -16.25
CA TYR A 240 -3.30 -11.51 -16.16
C TYR A 240 -4.74 -11.22 -15.74
N TYR A 241 -5.63 -12.14 -16.15
CA TYR A 241 -7.07 -12.08 -15.87
C TYR A 241 -7.55 -13.31 -15.10
N SER A 242 -6.63 -14.04 -14.50
CA SER A 242 -6.89 -15.30 -13.80
C SER A 242 -6.25 -15.32 -12.44
N LEU A 243 -7.00 -15.74 -11.44
CA LEU A 243 -6.52 -15.97 -10.07
C LEU A 243 -5.59 -17.18 -9.92
N LYS A 244 -5.34 -17.95 -10.97
CA LYS A 244 -4.64 -19.24 -10.84
C LYS A 244 -3.23 -19.28 -11.38
N LYS A 245 -2.87 -18.35 -12.26
CA LYS A 245 -1.59 -18.41 -12.97
C LYS A 245 -1.19 -17.05 -13.51
N GLY A 246 0.04 -16.65 -13.26
CA GLY A 246 0.60 -15.41 -13.75
C GLY A 246 2.04 -15.22 -13.28
N THR A 247 2.50 -14.01 -13.42
CA THR A 247 3.76 -13.50 -12.86
C THR A 247 3.45 -12.15 -12.22
N SER A 248 3.85 -11.98 -10.98
CA SER A 248 3.84 -10.69 -10.31
C SER A 248 5.22 -10.05 -10.41
N TYR A 249 5.31 -8.77 -10.09
CA TYR A 249 6.56 -8.03 -10.23
C TYR A 249 6.81 -7.11 -9.04
N TYR A 250 8.05 -6.91 -8.68
CA TYR A 250 8.50 -5.66 -8.10
C TYR A 250 8.61 -4.65 -9.24
N TYR A 251 8.06 -3.44 -9.06
CA TYR A 251 8.24 -2.30 -9.95
C TYR A 251 8.87 -1.14 -9.19
N LYS A 252 9.78 -0.41 -9.85
CA LYS A 252 10.30 0.87 -9.39
C LYS A 252 10.10 1.91 -10.48
N TYR A 253 9.38 2.96 -10.13
CA TYR A 253 9.13 4.11 -10.99
C TYR A 253 10.02 5.28 -10.60
N LEU A 254 10.55 6.00 -11.60
CA LEU A 254 11.01 7.37 -11.45
C LEU A 254 9.84 8.30 -11.79
N VAL A 255 9.46 9.14 -10.84
CA VAL A 255 8.46 10.19 -11.02
C VAL A 255 9.18 11.51 -11.20
N ASP A 256 8.78 12.30 -12.18
CA ASP A 256 9.20 13.69 -12.39
C ASP A 256 7.96 14.60 -12.39
N GLU A 257 7.76 15.31 -11.30
CA GLU A 257 6.63 16.25 -11.14
C GLU A 257 6.76 17.47 -12.04
N ASN A 258 7.99 17.89 -12.35
CA ASN A 258 8.22 19.07 -13.18
C ASN A 258 7.76 18.86 -14.63
N THR A 259 8.00 17.67 -15.16
CA THR A 259 7.61 17.29 -16.52
C THR A 259 6.31 16.51 -16.57
N ARG A 260 5.73 16.18 -15.41
CA ARG A 260 4.50 15.37 -15.29
C ARG A 260 4.67 14.01 -15.98
N THR A 261 5.76 13.30 -15.65
CA THR A 261 6.11 12.03 -16.28
C THR A 261 6.42 10.93 -15.27
N VAL A 262 6.26 9.69 -15.73
CA VAL A 262 6.62 8.47 -15.01
C VAL A 262 7.40 7.51 -15.91
N GLU A 263 8.45 6.90 -15.38
CA GLU A 263 9.29 5.92 -16.05
C GLU A 263 9.42 4.65 -15.20
N LEU A 264 9.28 3.47 -15.79
CA LEU A 264 9.61 2.22 -15.13
C LEU A 264 11.13 1.97 -15.24
N VAL A 265 11.85 2.22 -14.14
CA VAL A 265 13.33 2.12 -14.11
C VAL A 265 13.83 0.77 -13.63
N SER A 266 12.99 -0.03 -12.95
CA SER A 266 13.36 -1.40 -12.55
C SER A 266 12.13 -2.30 -12.47
N SER A 267 12.32 -3.58 -12.83
CA SER A 267 11.29 -4.61 -12.74
C SER A 267 11.94 -5.97 -12.43
N ILE A 268 11.47 -6.63 -11.37
CA ILE A 268 11.92 -7.99 -11.00
C ILE A 268 10.71 -8.91 -11.04
N PRO A 269 10.69 -9.94 -11.91
CA PRO A 269 9.62 -10.93 -11.93
C PRO A 269 9.70 -11.84 -10.69
N VAL A 270 8.55 -12.08 -10.06
CA VAL A 270 8.43 -12.88 -8.85
C VAL A 270 7.29 -13.87 -8.92
N ALA A 271 7.18 -14.76 -7.93
CA ALA A 271 6.08 -15.70 -7.83
C ALA A 271 4.74 -14.96 -7.82
N TYR A 272 3.78 -15.49 -8.59
CA TYR A 272 2.46 -14.87 -8.71
C TYR A 272 1.70 -14.83 -7.39
N SER A 273 1.19 -13.66 -7.09
CA SER A 273 0.31 -13.41 -5.96
C SER A 273 -0.74 -12.40 -6.39
N GLU A 274 -1.95 -12.86 -6.62
CA GLU A 274 -3.04 -12.08 -7.19
C GLU A 274 -3.56 -10.99 -6.26
N TYR A 275 -3.29 -11.07 -4.97
CA TYR A 275 -3.60 -10.06 -3.95
C TYR A 275 -2.61 -10.16 -2.79
N VAL A 276 -2.68 -9.27 -1.81
CA VAL A 276 -1.75 -9.08 -0.70
C VAL A 276 -0.33 -8.82 -1.19
N SER A 277 0.69 -9.17 -0.41
CA SER A 277 2.10 -9.03 -0.75
C SER A 277 2.71 -7.69 -0.38
N SER A 278 4.04 -7.67 -0.30
CA SER A 278 4.79 -6.46 0.03
C SER A 278 6.16 -6.44 -0.62
N VAL A 279 6.71 -5.25 -0.73
CA VAL A 279 8.09 -5.00 -1.12
C VAL A 279 8.74 -4.03 -0.14
N GLN A 280 10.05 -4.16 0.03
CA GLN A 280 10.87 -3.23 0.82
C GLN A 280 12.26 -3.15 0.21
N GLU A 281 12.75 -1.94 -0.05
CA GLU A 281 14.17 -1.72 -0.31
C GLU A 281 14.87 -1.47 1.03
N LEU A 282 15.94 -2.22 1.30
CA LEU A 282 16.71 -2.10 2.54
C LEU A 282 18.15 -2.52 2.30
N ASP A 283 19.12 -1.69 2.71
CA ASP A 283 20.56 -1.97 2.69
C ASP A 283 21.08 -2.45 1.32
N GLY A 284 20.59 -1.87 0.23
CA GLY A 284 20.98 -2.23 -1.12
C GLY A 284 20.36 -3.53 -1.65
N ASN A 285 19.39 -4.09 -0.93
CA ASN A 285 18.62 -5.28 -1.33
C ASN A 285 17.14 -4.96 -1.48
N VAL A 286 16.41 -5.85 -2.14
CA VAL A 286 14.95 -5.80 -2.29
C VAL A 286 14.36 -7.05 -1.65
N ILE A 287 13.54 -6.87 -0.62
CA ILE A 287 12.79 -7.93 0.05
C ILE A 287 11.38 -7.96 -0.57
N ILE A 288 10.98 -9.11 -1.11
CA ILE A 288 9.71 -9.25 -1.83
C ILE A 288 8.93 -10.42 -1.23
N ASP A 289 7.74 -10.14 -0.70
CA ASP A 289 6.78 -11.13 -0.27
C ASP A 289 5.77 -11.41 -1.39
N SER A 290 5.69 -12.65 -1.82
CA SER A 290 4.63 -13.17 -2.70
C SER A 290 3.63 -13.95 -1.85
N GLY A 291 2.70 -13.22 -1.25
CA GLY A 291 1.90 -13.70 -0.13
C GLY A 291 1.05 -14.92 -0.42
N ILE A 292 0.41 -15.01 -1.60
CA ILE A 292 -0.38 -16.19 -2.02
C ILE A 292 0.53 -17.39 -2.31
N ALA A 293 1.74 -17.14 -2.82
CA ALA A 293 2.73 -18.19 -3.03
C ALA A 293 3.38 -18.68 -1.71
N MET A 294 3.01 -18.08 -0.57
CA MET A 294 3.51 -18.42 0.76
C MET A 294 5.05 -18.38 0.84
N SER A 295 5.66 -17.41 0.14
CA SER A 295 7.11 -17.27 0.03
C SER A 295 7.52 -15.82 -0.03
N TRP A 296 8.68 -15.52 0.55
CA TRP A 296 9.34 -14.24 0.38
C TRP A 296 10.80 -14.45 0.03
N SER A 297 11.35 -13.51 -0.69
CA SER A 297 12.71 -13.61 -1.22
C SER A 297 13.46 -12.28 -1.05
N GLU A 298 14.77 -12.38 -0.98
CA GLU A 298 15.70 -11.26 -0.98
C GLU A 298 16.45 -11.27 -2.30
N TYR A 299 16.49 -10.11 -2.95
CA TYR A 299 17.19 -9.87 -4.23
C TYR A 299 18.20 -8.75 -4.03
N SER A 300 19.29 -8.77 -4.79
CA SER A 300 20.11 -7.57 -5.00
C SER A 300 19.37 -6.56 -5.89
N GLN A 301 19.85 -5.32 -5.93
CA GLN A 301 19.21 -4.26 -6.74
C GLN A 301 19.19 -4.56 -8.25
N ASP A 302 20.13 -5.37 -8.74
CA ASP A 302 20.15 -5.83 -10.14
C ASP A 302 19.18 -6.98 -10.44
N GLY A 303 18.40 -7.42 -9.44
CA GLY A 303 17.42 -8.50 -9.57
C GLY A 303 17.97 -9.91 -9.39
N THR A 304 19.23 -10.06 -8.94
CA THR A 304 19.79 -11.37 -8.63
C THR A 304 19.17 -11.92 -7.35
N LEU A 305 18.58 -13.13 -7.41
CA LEU A 305 18.00 -13.80 -6.25
C LEU A 305 19.12 -14.21 -5.26
N LEU A 306 19.05 -13.70 -4.05
CA LEU A 306 20.00 -13.99 -2.98
C LEU A 306 19.50 -15.10 -2.06
N LYS A 307 18.23 -15.04 -1.68
CA LYS A 307 17.62 -15.97 -0.73
C LYS A 307 16.12 -16.09 -0.88
N THR A 308 15.57 -17.27 -0.61
CA THR A 308 14.13 -17.50 -0.57
C THR A 308 13.75 -18.21 0.72
N PHE A 309 12.67 -17.74 1.32
CA PHE A 309 12.01 -18.35 2.45
C PHE A 309 10.63 -18.85 2.02
N LYS A 310 10.20 -19.94 2.61
CA LYS A 310 8.85 -20.49 2.41
C LYS A 310 8.22 -20.81 3.75
N THR A 311 6.95 -20.57 3.86
CA THR A 311 6.16 -20.98 5.03
C THR A 311 5.05 -21.92 4.62
N THR A 312 4.57 -22.70 5.59
CA THR A 312 3.46 -23.63 5.41
C THR A 312 2.41 -23.36 6.49
N GLY A 313 1.16 -23.59 6.18
CA GLY A 313 0.07 -23.40 7.13
C GLY A 313 -0.48 -21.95 7.12
N GLY A 314 -1.63 -21.79 6.52
CA GLY A 314 -2.31 -20.51 6.29
C GLY A 314 -2.85 -20.45 4.88
N LYS A 315 -3.58 -19.38 4.59
CA LYS A 315 -4.11 -19.13 3.24
C LYS A 315 -3.18 -18.23 2.44
N PHE A 316 -2.50 -17.30 3.11
CA PHE A 316 -1.55 -16.34 2.54
C PHE A 316 -0.68 -15.73 3.63
N VAL A 317 0.43 -15.10 3.24
CA VAL A 317 1.19 -14.14 4.03
C VAL A 317 0.75 -12.75 3.60
N TYR A 318 0.39 -11.88 4.55
CA TYR A 318 -0.15 -10.57 4.18
C TYR A 318 0.97 -9.61 3.76
N ARG A 319 2.00 -9.47 4.60
CA ARG A 319 3.19 -8.64 4.38
C ARG A 319 4.39 -9.25 5.08
N VAL A 320 5.56 -9.08 4.51
CA VAL A 320 6.86 -9.36 5.13
C VAL A 320 7.73 -8.13 5.01
N PHE A 321 8.24 -7.68 6.15
CA PHE A 321 9.22 -6.60 6.23
C PHE A 321 10.39 -7.03 7.09
N LYS A 322 11.56 -6.50 6.76
CA LYS A 322 12.79 -6.63 7.53
C LYS A 322 12.93 -5.41 8.43
N TYR A 323 13.19 -5.64 9.70
CA TYR A 323 13.37 -4.60 10.69
C TYR A 323 14.67 -4.81 11.46
N ASP A 324 15.31 -3.74 11.87
CA ASP A 324 16.39 -3.81 12.83
C ASP A 324 15.80 -3.83 14.25
N TYR A 325 15.87 -5.01 14.88
CA TYR A 325 15.46 -5.18 16.27
C TYR A 325 16.59 -5.00 17.26
N LEU A 326 17.81 -4.67 16.80
CA LEU A 326 18.91 -4.25 17.68
C LEU A 326 18.45 -3.04 18.48
N TYR A 327 18.72 -3.03 19.75
CA TYR A 327 18.22 -2.05 20.71
C TYR A 327 16.72 -2.11 21.03
N TYR A 328 15.94 -2.95 20.39
CA TYR A 328 14.56 -3.22 20.80
C TYR A 328 14.47 -4.54 21.59
N TRP A 329 14.90 -5.66 21.04
CA TRP A 329 14.92 -6.96 21.72
C TRP A 329 16.32 -7.56 21.88
N PHE A 330 17.30 -7.07 21.16
CA PHE A 330 18.67 -7.54 21.21
C PHE A 330 19.61 -6.39 21.55
N GLN A 331 20.44 -6.58 22.56
CA GLN A 331 21.48 -5.63 22.99
C GLN A 331 22.82 -5.97 22.36
#